data_3164970afd4540a9035e11c131157a8c
#
_entry.id   3164970afd4540a9035e11c131157a8c
#
_cell.length_a   1.000
_cell.length_b   1.000
_cell.length_c   1.000
_cell.angle_alpha   90.00
_cell.angle_beta   90.00
_cell.angle_gamma   90.00
#
_symmetry.space_group_name_H-M   'P 1'
#
loop_
_entity.id
_entity.type
_entity.pdbx_description
1 polymer ?
#
loop_
_entity_poly.entity_id
_entity_poly.type
_entity_poly.pdbx_seq_one_letter_code
_entity_poly.pdbx_strand_id
1 'polypeptide(L)'
;MNSGRRSSVKRSSDKRKVAVVGSGVAGLTAAWVLSKDSDVTLYEADSRLGGHADTHAVTDPEGRNFAVDTGFIVHNDRTYPTLLRLFAELGVVTQESDMSMSVRCEGCGLEYSGGQGLRGVLPTPGLLVNGSFLSMLMEVKRFHRRARALLEQPEDSTASTASTLDQTLGVFLRNGRFSDYFTAHFMTPLVSAVWSCDPSAALEYPARYLFAFLDHHGMLTISGSPTWRTVTGGSVEYVKAVAQSISAVRLNTPVHAVYRHGDSVEIRGGDDRLETYDAVVIATHPQQALKILADPTATEHEVLGAMPYSINHTQLHTDETVLPDNSNARASWNYYLPHCDARPDHVLVSYDMTRLQRLPETGRRYIVTLGGKDMIAADSVIDQMTYEHPQYTPTSVAAQSRLSELDSDVLAFAGAYHGWGFHEDGALSGLRAAERVGGRWQ
;
A
#
# COMPACT_ATOMS: atom_id res chain seq x y z
N MET A 1 -22.42 -57.46 29.18
CA MET A 1 -21.49 -56.37 29.42
C MET A 1 -21.69 -55.33 28.33
N ASN A 2 -22.40 -54.25 28.68
CA ASN A 2 -22.94 -53.27 27.77
C ASN A 2 -21.96 -52.07 27.75
N SER A 3 -21.16 -51.89 26.72
CA SER A 3 -20.26 -50.77 26.59
C SER A 3 -21.02 -49.61 25.93
N GLY A 4 -21.48 -48.70 26.76
CA GLY A 4 -22.13 -47.47 26.30
C GLY A 4 -21.14 -46.59 25.57
N ARG A 5 -21.31 -46.43 24.25
CA ARG A 5 -20.76 -45.34 23.46
C ARG A 5 -21.40 -44.03 23.94
N ARG A 6 -20.62 -43.20 24.64
CA ARG A 6 -20.98 -41.80 24.87
C ARG A 6 -20.79 -41.06 23.55
N SER A 7 -21.86 -40.86 22.81
CA SER A 7 -21.87 -39.86 21.72
C SER A 7 -21.80 -38.49 22.37
N SER A 8 -20.71 -37.75 22.14
CA SER A 8 -20.63 -36.35 22.46
C SER A 8 -21.60 -35.59 21.54
N VAL A 9 -22.76 -35.24 22.10
CA VAL A 9 -23.67 -34.27 21.42
C VAL A 9 -22.94 -32.94 21.44
N LYS A 10 -22.37 -32.51 20.29
CA LYS A 10 -21.94 -31.14 20.08
C LYS A 10 -23.15 -30.25 20.30
N ARG A 11 -23.08 -29.35 21.27
CA ARG A 11 -24.08 -28.28 21.49
C ARG A 11 -24.03 -27.36 20.28
N SER A 12 -25.09 -27.26 19.53
CA SER A 12 -25.23 -26.44 18.30
C SER A 12 -25.61 -25.00 18.65
N SER A 13 -24.83 -24.30 19.46
CA SER A 13 -25.09 -22.88 19.76
C SER A 13 -23.88 -22.02 20.05
N ASP A 14 -22.67 -22.56 20.10
CA ASP A 14 -21.47 -21.69 20.25
C ASP A 14 -20.95 -21.30 18.89
N LYS A 15 -20.92 -19.97 18.58
CA LYS A 15 -20.25 -19.43 17.40
C LYS A 15 -18.78 -19.84 17.43
N ARG A 16 -18.20 -20.05 16.25
CA ARG A 16 -16.77 -20.31 16.09
C ARG A 16 -15.97 -19.11 16.62
N LYS A 17 -14.92 -19.35 17.39
CA LYS A 17 -14.03 -18.30 17.90
C LYS A 17 -12.85 -18.13 16.95
N VAL A 18 -12.68 -16.95 16.39
CA VAL A 18 -11.60 -16.67 15.45
C VAL A 18 -10.81 -15.46 15.92
N ALA A 19 -9.48 -15.59 15.92
CA ALA A 19 -8.61 -14.47 16.17
C ALA A 19 -8.15 -13.83 14.85
N VAL A 20 -7.98 -12.51 14.85
CA VAL A 20 -7.32 -11.75 13.79
C VAL A 20 -6.19 -10.96 14.42
N VAL A 21 -4.98 -11.10 13.89
CA VAL A 21 -3.77 -10.43 14.40
C VAL A 21 -3.34 -9.34 13.41
N GLY A 22 -3.39 -8.09 13.85
CA GLY A 22 -3.14 -6.90 13.03
C GLY A 22 -4.43 -6.27 12.52
N SER A 23 -4.54 -4.94 12.65
CA SER A 23 -5.73 -4.16 12.30
C SER A 23 -5.56 -3.29 11.06
N GLY A 24 -4.59 -3.57 10.20
CA GLY A 24 -4.52 -2.98 8.86
C GLY A 24 -5.73 -3.38 8.01
N VAL A 25 -5.86 -2.84 6.79
CA VAL A 25 -7.02 -3.12 5.91
C VAL A 25 -7.28 -4.61 5.70
N ALA A 26 -6.23 -5.45 5.65
CA ALA A 26 -6.35 -6.89 5.50
C ALA A 26 -7.03 -7.53 6.73
N GLY A 27 -6.54 -7.20 7.93
CA GLY A 27 -7.12 -7.70 9.18
C GLY A 27 -8.54 -7.18 9.43
N LEU A 28 -8.79 -5.89 9.15
CA LEU A 28 -10.12 -5.31 9.27
C LEU A 28 -11.12 -5.96 8.31
N THR A 29 -10.74 -6.22 7.06
CA THR A 29 -11.60 -6.91 6.09
C THR A 29 -11.87 -8.35 6.53
N ALA A 30 -10.81 -9.08 6.96
CA ALA A 30 -10.99 -10.43 7.48
C ALA A 30 -11.92 -10.46 8.71
N ALA A 31 -11.72 -9.56 9.66
CA ALA A 31 -12.55 -9.43 10.85
C ALA A 31 -14.01 -9.09 10.51
N TRP A 32 -14.23 -8.18 9.55
CA TRP A 32 -15.58 -7.86 9.06
C TRP A 32 -16.29 -9.07 8.49
N VAL A 33 -15.65 -9.80 7.58
CA VAL A 33 -16.22 -11.00 6.96
C VAL A 33 -16.53 -12.06 8.01
N LEU A 34 -15.59 -12.35 8.91
CA LEU A 34 -15.73 -13.36 9.95
C LEU A 34 -16.80 -12.99 11.00
N SER A 35 -16.98 -11.69 11.30
CA SER A 35 -17.94 -11.24 12.34
C SER A 35 -19.40 -11.59 12.01
N LYS A 36 -19.72 -11.91 10.76
CA LYS A 36 -21.07 -12.32 10.34
C LYS A 36 -21.49 -13.62 11.00
N ASP A 37 -20.57 -14.58 11.13
CA ASP A 37 -20.89 -15.95 11.56
C ASP A 37 -20.02 -16.45 12.75
N SER A 38 -19.04 -15.67 13.19
CA SER A 38 -18.07 -16.06 14.24
C SER A 38 -17.95 -15.00 15.33
N ASP A 39 -17.43 -15.41 16.49
CA ASP A 39 -16.97 -14.52 17.55
C ASP A 39 -15.51 -14.14 17.25
N VAL A 40 -15.30 -12.88 16.82
CA VAL A 40 -13.99 -12.39 16.40
C VAL A 40 -13.32 -11.62 17.53
N THR A 41 -12.06 -11.96 17.80
CA THR A 41 -11.14 -11.16 18.62
C THR A 41 -10.06 -10.57 17.71
N LEU A 42 -10.01 -9.24 17.61
CA LEU A 42 -8.99 -8.49 16.87
C LEU A 42 -7.89 -8.02 17.83
N TYR A 43 -6.66 -8.45 17.58
CA TYR A 43 -5.45 -8.02 18.29
C TYR A 43 -4.71 -6.95 17.51
N GLU A 44 -4.39 -5.86 18.19
CA GLU A 44 -3.57 -4.77 17.66
C GLU A 44 -2.47 -4.41 18.66
N ALA A 45 -1.25 -4.34 18.19
CA ALA A 45 -0.09 -3.97 19.01
C ALA A 45 -0.07 -2.47 19.35
N ASP A 46 -0.61 -1.66 18.46
CA ASP A 46 -0.65 -0.20 18.59
C ASP A 46 -1.82 0.28 19.46
N SER A 47 -1.79 1.55 19.83
CA SER A 47 -2.87 2.23 20.56
C SER A 47 -4.07 2.59 19.69
N ARG A 48 -3.95 2.45 18.34
CA ARG A 48 -4.98 2.73 17.34
C ARG A 48 -5.18 1.58 16.38
N LEU A 49 -6.34 1.51 15.78
CA LEU A 49 -6.64 0.61 14.66
C LEU A 49 -6.29 1.27 13.32
N GLY A 50 -6.14 0.46 12.28
CA GLY A 50 -6.11 0.91 10.89
C GLY A 50 -4.78 0.66 10.17
N GLY A 51 -3.65 0.50 10.90
CA GLY A 51 -2.35 0.40 10.25
C GLY A 51 -2.06 1.63 9.37
N HIS A 52 -1.94 1.44 8.05
CA HIS A 52 -1.77 2.53 7.08
C HIS A 52 -3.05 3.38 6.86
N ALA A 53 -4.22 2.97 7.29
CA ALA A 53 -5.37 3.84 7.44
C ALA A 53 -5.17 4.69 8.70
N ASP A 54 -4.46 5.79 8.55
CA ASP A 54 -3.98 6.65 9.61
C ASP A 54 -4.43 8.10 9.38
N THR A 55 -5.39 8.52 10.19
CA THR A 55 -6.03 9.82 10.07
C THR A 55 -5.72 10.67 11.30
N HIS A 56 -5.13 11.83 11.09
CA HIS A 56 -4.79 12.79 12.12
C HIS A 56 -5.85 13.89 12.22
N ALA A 57 -6.27 14.19 13.43
CA ALA A 57 -7.13 15.34 13.71
C ALA A 57 -6.27 16.61 13.72
N VAL A 58 -6.59 17.56 12.84
CA VAL A 58 -5.86 18.82 12.71
C VAL A 58 -6.80 19.96 13.02
N THR A 59 -6.32 20.95 13.78
CA THR A 59 -7.03 22.19 14.04
C THR A 59 -6.32 23.33 13.32
N ASP A 60 -7.06 24.09 12.49
CA ASP A 60 -6.49 25.26 11.83
C ASP A 60 -6.40 26.49 12.75
N PRO A 61 -5.73 27.58 12.32
CA PRO A 61 -5.61 28.80 13.14
C PRO A 61 -6.95 29.44 13.51
N GLU A 62 -8.01 29.18 12.74
CA GLU A 62 -9.37 29.66 12.98
C GLU A 62 -10.17 28.76 13.94
N GLY A 63 -9.57 27.66 14.42
CA GLY A 63 -10.18 26.71 15.36
C GLY A 63 -11.09 25.67 14.68
N ARG A 64 -11.04 25.50 13.35
CA ARG A 64 -11.81 24.48 12.63
C ARG A 64 -11.06 23.14 12.68
N ASN A 65 -11.77 22.08 12.99
CA ASN A 65 -11.22 20.72 13.03
C ASN A 65 -11.51 19.97 11.73
N PHE A 66 -10.51 19.26 11.22
CA PHE A 66 -10.67 18.37 10.08
C PHE A 66 -9.66 17.21 10.17
N ALA A 67 -9.87 16.22 9.33
CA ALA A 67 -9.11 14.98 9.32
C ALA A 67 -8.14 14.95 8.13
N VAL A 68 -6.89 14.57 8.37
CA VAL A 68 -5.85 14.44 7.35
C VAL A 68 -5.29 13.03 7.39
N ASP A 69 -5.43 12.29 6.28
CA ASP A 69 -4.82 10.96 6.13
C ASP A 69 -3.33 11.08 5.83
N THR A 70 -2.52 10.23 6.43
CA THR A 70 -1.07 10.25 6.27
C THR A 70 -0.49 8.98 5.64
N GLY A 71 -1.27 7.89 5.61
CA GLY A 71 -0.87 6.63 4.98
C GLY A 71 -1.72 6.32 3.75
N PHE A 72 -2.88 5.67 3.92
CA PHE A 72 -3.81 5.42 2.82
C PHE A 72 -4.63 6.68 2.51
N ILE A 73 -4.55 7.16 1.26
CA ILE A 73 -5.15 8.42 0.84
C ILE A 73 -6.22 8.23 -0.23
N VAL A 74 -5.90 7.47 -1.30
CA VAL A 74 -6.73 7.40 -2.51
C VAL A 74 -7.01 5.96 -2.94
N HIS A 75 -8.18 5.79 -3.54
CA HIS A 75 -8.62 4.60 -4.26
C HIS A 75 -9.30 5.04 -5.56
N ASN A 76 -9.71 4.10 -6.41
CA ASN A 76 -10.43 4.44 -7.62
C ASN A 76 -11.60 3.48 -7.89
N ASP A 77 -12.47 3.88 -8.80
CA ASP A 77 -13.72 3.18 -9.11
C ASP A 77 -13.54 1.91 -9.97
N ARG A 78 -12.33 1.62 -10.44
CA ARG A 78 -12.06 0.52 -11.37
C ARG A 78 -11.26 -0.63 -10.76
N THR A 79 -10.24 -0.32 -9.97
CA THR A 79 -9.25 -1.32 -9.54
C THR A 79 -9.32 -1.64 -8.04
N TYR A 80 -10.39 -1.21 -7.35
CA TYR A 80 -10.61 -1.41 -5.92
C TYR A 80 -11.97 -2.10 -5.61
N PRO A 81 -12.35 -3.20 -6.31
CA PRO A 81 -13.69 -3.77 -6.16
C PRO A 81 -13.99 -4.31 -4.76
N THR A 82 -13.03 -4.94 -4.09
CA THR A 82 -13.20 -5.49 -2.74
C THR A 82 -13.37 -4.37 -1.70
N LEU A 83 -12.51 -3.36 -1.77
CA LEU A 83 -12.56 -2.20 -0.88
C LEU A 83 -13.85 -1.40 -1.09
N LEU A 84 -14.27 -1.19 -2.33
CA LEU A 84 -15.52 -0.50 -2.66
C LEU A 84 -16.74 -1.24 -2.15
N ARG A 85 -16.75 -2.58 -2.25
CA ARG A 85 -17.81 -3.40 -1.66
C ARG A 85 -17.85 -3.23 -0.15
N LEU A 86 -16.69 -3.26 0.53
CA LEU A 86 -16.61 -3.03 1.97
C LEU A 86 -17.16 -1.65 2.33
N PHE A 87 -16.76 -0.60 1.62
CA PHE A 87 -17.24 0.76 1.85
C PHE A 87 -18.76 0.87 1.66
N ALA A 88 -19.30 0.25 0.61
CA ALA A 88 -20.74 0.25 0.35
C ALA A 88 -21.56 -0.41 1.47
N GLU A 89 -21.09 -1.57 1.98
CA GLU A 89 -21.75 -2.27 3.09
C GLU A 89 -21.65 -1.54 4.42
N LEU A 90 -20.56 -0.78 4.62
CA LEU A 90 -20.34 0.04 5.83
C LEU A 90 -20.99 1.43 5.74
N GLY A 91 -21.53 1.82 4.57
CA GLY A 91 -22.07 3.17 4.36
C GLY A 91 -21.00 4.26 4.36
N VAL A 92 -19.75 3.92 4.01
CA VAL A 92 -18.63 4.86 3.96
C VAL A 92 -18.76 5.77 2.74
N VAL A 93 -18.75 7.08 2.99
CA VAL A 93 -18.86 8.10 1.94
C VAL A 93 -17.49 8.44 1.39
N THR A 94 -17.40 8.54 0.06
CA THR A 94 -16.17 8.93 -0.63
C THR A 94 -16.42 10.14 -1.54
N GLN A 95 -15.37 10.90 -1.81
CA GLN A 95 -15.39 12.06 -2.70
C GLN A 95 -14.31 11.96 -3.76
N GLU A 96 -14.47 12.65 -4.89
CA GLU A 96 -13.43 12.69 -5.94
C GLU A 96 -12.17 13.37 -5.44
N SER A 97 -11.03 12.83 -5.86
CA SER A 97 -9.68 13.34 -5.58
C SER A 97 -8.98 13.76 -6.87
N ASP A 98 -8.01 14.64 -6.75
CA ASP A 98 -7.09 15.01 -7.84
C ASP A 98 -5.90 14.04 -7.82
N MET A 99 -5.68 13.33 -8.94
CA MET A 99 -4.52 12.45 -9.07
C MET A 99 -3.57 13.02 -10.13
N SER A 100 -2.58 13.72 -9.65
CA SER A 100 -1.54 14.36 -10.46
C SER A 100 -0.18 14.17 -9.80
N MET A 101 0.89 14.17 -10.61
CA MET A 101 2.25 14.00 -10.12
C MET A 101 3.18 15.02 -10.74
N SER A 102 4.04 15.62 -9.94
CA SER A 102 5.10 16.51 -10.38
C SER A 102 6.49 15.95 -10.09
N VAL A 103 7.45 16.45 -10.85
CA VAL A 103 8.88 16.25 -10.61
C VAL A 103 9.55 17.62 -10.57
N ARG A 104 10.28 17.87 -9.48
CA ARG A 104 11.18 19.02 -9.32
C ARG A 104 12.60 18.49 -9.20
N CYS A 105 13.52 19.00 -10.05
CA CYS A 105 14.94 18.73 -9.98
C CYS A 105 15.71 20.03 -9.81
N GLU A 106 16.39 20.21 -8.68
CA GLU A 106 17.17 21.42 -8.44
C GLU A 106 18.42 21.50 -9.33
N GLY A 107 19.05 20.36 -9.61
CA GLY A 107 20.28 20.32 -10.40
C GLY A 107 20.15 20.86 -11.81
N CYS A 108 19.00 20.69 -12.48
CA CYS A 108 18.76 21.23 -13.83
C CYS A 108 17.64 22.26 -13.90
N GLY A 109 17.01 22.60 -12.77
CA GLY A 109 15.90 23.54 -12.70
C GLY A 109 14.60 23.03 -13.35
N LEU A 110 14.48 21.70 -13.55
CA LEU A 110 13.26 21.12 -14.14
C LEU A 110 12.13 21.12 -13.12
N GLU A 111 11.01 21.68 -13.53
CA GLU A 111 9.71 21.50 -12.84
C GLU A 111 8.66 21.21 -13.89
N TYR A 112 7.87 20.13 -13.70
CA TYR A 112 6.72 19.80 -14.52
C TYR A 112 5.75 18.90 -13.77
N SER A 113 4.50 18.82 -14.23
CA SER A 113 3.53 17.87 -13.70
C SER A 113 2.75 17.16 -14.80
N GLY A 114 2.47 15.86 -14.58
CA GLY A 114 1.50 15.07 -15.32
C GLY A 114 0.12 15.12 -14.66
N GLY A 115 -0.93 14.87 -15.47
CA GLY A 115 -2.31 14.86 -14.97
C GLY A 115 -3.02 16.22 -14.96
N GLN A 116 -2.29 17.33 -15.19
CA GLN A 116 -2.84 18.70 -15.20
C GLN A 116 -2.90 19.34 -16.61
N GLY A 117 -2.83 18.53 -17.65
CA GLY A 117 -2.84 18.99 -19.03
C GLY A 117 -1.57 19.76 -19.43
N LEU A 118 -1.67 20.56 -20.50
CA LEU A 118 -0.51 21.25 -21.06
C LEU A 118 0.15 22.26 -20.10
N ARG A 119 -0.63 22.90 -19.21
CA ARG A 119 -0.09 23.88 -18.25
C ARG A 119 0.82 23.22 -17.23
N GLY A 120 0.52 21.99 -16.81
CA GLY A 120 1.37 21.24 -15.90
C GLY A 120 2.61 20.68 -16.59
N VAL A 121 2.46 20.14 -17.80
CA VAL A 121 3.59 19.58 -18.58
C VAL A 121 4.56 20.69 -19.03
N LEU A 122 4.06 21.87 -19.37
CA LEU A 122 4.83 23.02 -19.82
C LEU A 122 4.55 24.24 -18.94
N PRO A 123 4.92 24.20 -17.65
CA PRO A 123 4.63 25.28 -16.71
C PRO A 123 5.41 26.56 -17.02
N THR A 124 6.52 26.46 -17.74
CA THR A 124 7.35 27.59 -18.17
C THR A 124 7.66 27.54 -19.67
N PRO A 125 7.74 28.71 -20.37
CA PRO A 125 8.10 28.73 -21.78
C PRO A 125 9.48 28.14 -22.08
N GLY A 126 10.43 28.16 -21.12
CA GLY A 126 11.77 27.62 -21.28
C GLY A 126 11.81 26.13 -21.60
N LEU A 127 10.80 25.37 -21.16
CA LEU A 127 10.69 23.92 -21.44
C LEU A 127 10.41 23.63 -22.92
N LEU A 128 9.84 24.57 -23.67
CA LEU A 128 9.59 24.42 -25.12
C LEU A 128 10.86 24.34 -25.93
N VAL A 129 11.99 24.84 -25.40
CA VAL A 129 13.30 24.82 -26.04
C VAL A 129 14.30 23.90 -25.33
N ASN A 130 13.87 23.21 -24.27
CA ASN A 130 14.68 22.22 -23.56
C ASN A 130 14.70 20.89 -24.32
N GLY A 131 15.75 20.63 -25.07
CA GLY A 131 15.87 19.42 -25.91
C GLY A 131 15.83 18.11 -25.12
N SER A 132 16.43 18.07 -23.94
CA SER A 132 16.38 16.86 -23.04
C SER A 132 14.97 16.57 -22.56
N PHE A 133 14.25 17.60 -22.15
CA PHE A 133 12.86 17.46 -21.71
C PHE A 133 11.93 17.02 -22.86
N LEU A 134 12.06 17.65 -24.05
CA LEU A 134 11.24 17.26 -25.20
C LEU A 134 11.57 15.82 -25.68
N SER A 135 12.83 15.41 -25.60
CA SER A 135 13.23 14.02 -25.88
C SER A 135 12.60 13.07 -24.87
N MET A 136 12.61 13.41 -23.58
CA MET A 136 11.97 12.62 -22.52
C MET A 136 10.47 12.43 -22.81
N LEU A 137 9.73 13.45 -23.24
CA LEU A 137 8.30 13.32 -23.58
C LEU A 137 8.07 12.35 -24.76
N MET A 138 8.98 12.29 -25.74
CA MET A 138 8.92 11.29 -26.81
C MET A 138 9.23 9.88 -26.28
N GLU A 139 10.17 9.78 -25.33
CA GLU A 139 10.52 8.52 -24.70
C GLU A 139 9.36 7.96 -23.85
N VAL A 140 8.53 8.79 -23.21
CA VAL A 140 7.31 8.35 -22.52
C VAL A 140 6.39 7.57 -23.46
N LYS A 141 6.12 8.09 -24.66
CA LYS A 141 5.29 7.39 -25.66
C LYS A 141 5.93 6.07 -26.11
N ARG A 142 7.24 6.08 -26.30
CA ARG A 142 8.00 4.87 -26.65
C ARG A 142 7.96 3.83 -25.54
N PHE A 143 8.09 4.28 -24.29
CA PHE A 143 8.00 3.43 -23.10
C PHE A 143 6.62 2.75 -23.02
N HIS A 144 5.51 3.50 -23.09
CA HIS A 144 4.17 2.95 -23.05
C HIS A 144 3.94 1.86 -24.09
N ARG A 145 4.40 2.09 -25.33
CA ARG A 145 4.28 1.09 -26.41
C ARG A 145 5.08 -0.17 -26.11
N ARG A 146 6.34 -0.04 -25.63
CA ARG A 146 7.20 -1.18 -25.33
C ARG A 146 6.77 -1.94 -24.09
N ALA A 147 6.27 -1.26 -23.08
CA ALA A 147 5.73 -1.88 -21.88
C ALA A 147 4.51 -2.75 -22.22
N ARG A 148 3.57 -2.24 -23.00
CA ARG A 148 2.43 -3.04 -23.46
C ARG A 148 2.84 -4.22 -24.34
N ALA A 149 3.78 -4.02 -25.26
CA ALA A 149 4.31 -5.11 -26.07
C ALA A 149 4.97 -6.22 -25.23
N LEU A 150 5.55 -5.89 -24.08
CA LEU A 150 6.07 -6.89 -23.13
C LEU A 150 4.92 -7.65 -22.46
N LEU A 151 3.83 -6.98 -22.10
CA LEU A 151 2.66 -7.62 -21.47
C LEU A 151 1.93 -8.57 -22.42
N GLU A 152 1.92 -8.27 -23.72
CA GLU A 152 1.28 -9.11 -24.77
C GLU A 152 2.07 -10.40 -25.05
N GLN A 153 3.34 -10.51 -24.64
CA GLN A 153 4.13 -11.72 -24.80
C GLN A 153 3.64 -12.81 -23.83
N PRO A 154 3.49 -14.07 -24.28
CA PRO A 154 3.17 -15.19 -23.40
C PRO A 154 4.23 -15.36 -22.31
N GLU A 155 3.82 -15.76 -21.11
CA GLU A 155 4.74 -16.01 -19.98
C GLU A 155 5.67 -17.21 -20.25
N ASP A 156 5.23 -18.17 -21.05
CA ASP A 156 5.93 -19.43 -21.36
C ASP A 156 6.81 -19.37 -22.61
N SER A 157 7.20 -18.22 -23.10
CA SER A 157 8.09 -18.16 -24.26
C SER A 157 9.50 -18.69 -23.91
N THR A 158 9.68 -20.00 -24.01
CA THR A 158 10.95 -20.75 -23.81
C THR A 158 12.10 -20.35 -24.74
N ALA A 159 11.94 -19.28 -25.51
CA ALA A 159 12.89 -18.83 -26.54
C ALA A 159 13.85 -17.74 -26.07
N SER A 160 13.93 -17.41 -24.77
CA SER A 160 14.89 -16.41 -24.28
C SER A 160 15.64 -16.95 -23.07
N THR A 161 16.95 -16.89 -23.14
CA THR A 161 17.95 -17.38 -22.19
C THR A 161 18.01 -16.65 -20.82
N ALA A 162 17.02 -15.86 -20.50
CA ALA A 162 16.69 -15.38 -19.15
C ALA A 162 15.18 -15.28 -19.11
N SER A 163 14.55 -15.88 -18.12
CA SER A 163 13.10 -15.80 -17.89
C SER A 163 12.66 -14.32 -18.01
N THR A 164 11.61 -14.05 -18.76
CA THR A 164 11.03 -12.69 -18.88
C THR A 164 10.52 -12.18 -17.54
N LEU A 165 10.37 -13.07 -16.54
CA LEU A 165 10.04 -12.74 -15.15
C LEU A 165 11.23 -12.13 -14.42
N ASP A 166 12.48 -12.40 -14.85
CA ASP A 166 13.70 -11.93 -14.17
C ASP A 166 14.21 -10.58 -14.71
N GLN A 167 13.58 -10.03 -15.77
CA GLN A 167 13.98 -8.73 -16.31
C GLN A 167 13.55 -7.61 -15.38
N THR A 168 14.54 -6.95 -14.74
CA THR A 168 14.25 -5.75 -13.94
C THR A 168 13.96 -4.54 -14.82
N LEU A 169 13.33 -3.49 -14.24
CA LEU A 169 13.10 -2.23 -14.90
C LEU A 169 14.40 -1.63 -15.45
N GLY A 170 15.48 -1.63 -14.67
CA GLY A 170 16.79 -1.12 -15.10
C GLY A 170 17.33 -1.87 -16.32
N VAL A 171 17.18 -3.19 -16.39
CA VAL A 171 17.56 -4.00 -17.57
C VAL A 171 16.68 -3.65 -18.77
N PHE A 172 15.36 -3.53 -18.58
CA PHE A 172 14.42 -3.16 -19.64
C PHE A 172 14.75 -1.78 -20.25
N LEU A 173 15.05 -0.78 -19.40
CA LEU A 173 15.39 0.57 -19.84
C LEU A 173 16.70 0.59 -20.63
N ARG A 174 17.76 -0.08 -20.14
CA ARG A 174 19.05 -0.20 -20.85
C ARG A 174 18.90 -0.88 -22.20
N ASN A 175 18.24 -2.04 -22.25
CA ASN A 175 17.99 -2.78 -23.49
C ASN A 175 17.12 -2.00 -24.46
N GLY A 176 16.22 -1.16 -23.93
CA GLY A 176 15.40 -0.23 -24.67
C GLY A 176 16.15 1.00 -25.17
N ARG A 177 17.40 1.24 -24.75
CA ARG A 177 18.17 2.47 -25.03
C ARG A 177 17.38 3.72 -24.64
N PHE A 178 16.80 3.71 -23.44
CA PHE A 178 16.20 4.89 -22.83
C PHE A 178 17.32 5.77 -22.26
N SER A 179 17.14 7.10 -22.33
CA SER A 179 18.14 8.02 -21.81
C SER A 179 18.21 8.01 -20.29
N ASP A 180 19.39 8.37 -19.74
CA ASP A 180 19.53 8.56 -18.29
C ASP A 180 18.61 9.69 -17.80
N TYR A 181 18.38 10.71 -18.64
CA TYR A 181 17.47 11.79 -18.32
C TYR A 181 16.02 11.31 -18.16
N PHE A 182 15.53 10.45 -19.06
CA PHE A 182 14.21 9.81 -18.94
C PHE A 182 14.13 8.93 -17.67
N THR A 183 15.18 8.17 -17.41
CA THR A 183 15.24 7.30 -16.23
C THR A 183 15.16 8.13 -14.96
N ALA A 184 15.98 9.16 -14.81
CA ALA A 184 16.08 10.00 -13.62
C ALA A 184 14.88 10.91 -13.39
N HIS A 185 14.28 11.48 -14.45
CA HIS A 185 13.27 12.52 -14.32
C HIS A 185 11.83 12.06 -14.62
N PHE A 186 11.65 10.82 -15.06
CA PHE A 186 10.32 10.27 -15.28
C PHE A 186 10.12 8.91 -14.62
N MET A 187 10.95 7.92 -14.97
CA MET A 187 10.67 6.52 -14.62
C MET A 187 10.92 6.23 -13.14
N THR A 188 12.11 6.61 -12.65
CA THR A 188 12.45 6.46 -11.22
C THR A 188 11.50 7.25 -10.32
N PRO A 189 11.22 8.55 -10.57
CA PRO A 189 10.22 9.29 -9.83
C PRO A 189 8.85 8.61 -9.76
N LEU A 190 8.37 8.09 -10.90
CA LEU A 190 7.07 7.41 -10.96
C LEU A 190 7.04 6.18 -10.06
N VAL A 191 8.03 5.28 -10.20
CA VAL A 191 8.07 4.03 -9.44
C VAL A 191 8.31 4.31 -7.95
N SER A 192 9.26 5.19 -7.63
CA SER A 192 9.55 5.56 -6.24
C SER A 192 8.37 6.20 -5.52
N ALA A 193 7.63 7.09 -6.19
CA ALA A 193 6.45 7.71 -5.60
C ALA A 193 5.29 6.73 -5.39
N VAL A 194 5.11 5.77 -6.32
CA VAL A 194 4.03 4.78 -6.25
C VAL A 194 4.27 3.75 -5.15
N TRP A 195 5.52 3.28 -4.95
CA TRP A 195 5.85 2.23 -3.98
C TRP A 195 6.66 2.71 -2.78
N SER A 196 6.84 4.00 -2.63
CA SER A 196 7.60 4.59 -1.51
C SER A 196 8.99 3.96 -1.34
N CYS A 197 9.66 3.67 -2.46
CA CYS A 197 10.97 3.03 -2.50
C CYS A 197 12.06 4.00 -2.97
N ASP A 198 13.31 3.73 -2.57
CA ASP A 198 14.45 4.50 -3.05
C ASP A 198 14.67 4.33 -4.56
N PRO A 199 15.37 5.28 -5.23
CA PRO A 199 15.63 5.25 -6.67
C PRO A 199 16.36 4.00 -7.16
N SER A 200 17.21 3.38 -6.35
CA SER A 200 17.97 2.18 -6.73
C SER A 200 17.06 0.95 -6.69
N ALA A 201 16.24 0.81 -5.63
CA ALA A 201 15.24 -0.23 -5.52
C ALA A 201 14.22 -0.16 -6.66
N ALA A 202 13.80 1.04 -7.08
CA ALA A 202 12.88 1.23 -8.20
C ALA A 202 13.36 0.56 -9.50
N LEU A 203 14.68 0.56 -9.77
CA LEU A 203 15.25 -0.05 -10.97
C LEU A 203 15.35 -1.59 -10.89
N GLU A 204 15.26 -2.17 -9.70
CA GLU A 204 15.28 -3.61 -9.47
C GLU A 204 13.90 -4.26 -9.53
N TYR A 205 12.82 -3.46 -9.65
CA TYR A 205 11.46 -4.00 -9.80
C TYR A 205 11.34 -4.88 -11.04
N PRO A 206 10.69 -6.05 -10.94
CA PRO A 206 10.41 -6.89 -12.11
C PRO A 206 9.56 -6.14 -13.13
N ALA A 207 10.09 -5.95 -14.34
CA ALA A 207 9.50 -5.06 -15.34
C ALA A 207 8.06 -5.45 -15.70
N ARG A 208 7.81 -6.74 -15.93
CA ARG A 208 6.48 -7.25 -16.28
C ARG A 208 5.46 -7.02 -15.17
N TYR A 209 5.85 -7.30 -13.92
CA TYR A 209 5.01 -7.07 -12.73
C TYR A 209 4.65 -5.59 -12.57
N LEU A 210 5.64 -4.72 -12.68
CA LEU A 210 5.47 -3.27 -12.67
C LEU A 210 4.54 -2.81 -13.79
N PHE A 211 4.73 -3.28 -15.03
CA PHE A 211 3.92 -2.83 -16.17
C PHE A 211 2.49 -3.34 -16.10
N ALA A 212 2.24 -4.54 -15.56
CA ALA A 212 0.91 -5.04 -15.30
C ALA A 212 0.14 -4.12 -14.33
N PHE A 213 0.80 -3.66 -13.27
CA PHE A 213 0.22 -2.65 -12.37
C PHE A 213 -0.08 -1.33 -13.08
N LEU A 214 0.90 -0.79 -13.83
CA LEU A 214 0.72 0.50 -14.52
C LEU A 214 -0.41 0.43 -15.55
N ASP A 215 -0.54 -0.67 -16.28
CA ASP A 215 -1.62 -0.89 -17.25
C ASP A 215 -2.98 -1.02 -16.57
N HIS A 216 -3.06 -1.82 -15.51
CA HIS A 216 -4.27 -2.01 -14.71
C HIS A 216 -4.83 -0.68 -14.16
N HIS A 217 -3.93 0.22 -13.73
CA HIS A 217 -4.28 1.54 -13.21
C HIS A 217 -4.39 2.63 -14.31
N GLY A 218 -4.28 2.27 -15.59
CA GLY A 218 -4.38 3.20 -16.72
C GLY A 218 -3.20 4.16 -16.86
N MET A 219 -2.06 3.86 -16.23
CA MET A 219 -0.86 4.70 -16.27
C MET A 219 0.01 4.48 -17.52
N LEU A 220 -0.28 3.47 -18.33
CA LEU A 220 0.35 3.27 -19.65
C LEU A 220 -0.41 3.95 -20.80
N THR A 221 -1.42 4.78 -20.48
CA THR A 221 -2.22 5.53 -21.45
C THR A 221 -2.20 7.03 -21.15
N ILE A 222 -2.46 7.85 -22.17
CA ILE A 222 -2.56 9.32 -22.03
C ILE A 222 -3.99 9.72 -21.63
N SER A 223 -4.97 8.84 -21.84
CA SER A 223 -6.39 9.05 -21.57
C SER A 223 -7.04 7.80 -21.00
N GLY A 224 -8.19 7.94 -20.33
CA GLY A 224 -8.92 6.81 -19.75
C GLY A 224 -8.43 6.43 -18.35
N SER A 225 -7.82 7.36 -17.62
CA SER A 225 -7.55 7.20 -16.19
C SER A 225 -8.84 6.93 -15.42
N PRO A 226 -8.86 6.05 -14.40
CA PRO A 226 -10.01 5.87 -13.53
C PRO A 226 -10.33 7.14 -12.76
N THR A 227 -11.55 7.23 -12.23
CA THR A 227 -11.91 8.30 -11.29
C THR A 227 -11.30 8.00 -9.93
N TRP A 228 -10.36 8.84 -9.51
CA TRP A 228 -9.74 8.71 -8.20
C TRP A 228 -10.61 9.34 -7.12
N ARG A 229 -10.64 8.74 -5.95
CA ARG A 229 -11.48 9.12 -4.83
C ARG A 229 -10.71 9.02 -3.52
N THR A 230 -11.19 9.73 -2.50
CA THR A 230 -10.72 9.64 -1.11
C THR A 230 -11.91 9.46 -0.17
N VAL A 231 -11.67 8.94 1.04
CA VAL A 231 -12.72 8.80 2.05
C VAL A 231 -13.05 10.15 2.65
N THR A 232 -14.34 10.52 2.63
CA THR A 232 -14.81 11.75 3.25
C THR A 232 -14.70 11.64 4.77
N GLY A 233 -14.01 12.56 5.41
CA GLY A 233 -13.74 12.51 6.85
C GLY A 233 -12.50 11.68 7.23
N GLY A 234 -11.76 11.17 6.23
CA GLY A 234 -10.56 10.38 6.41
C GLY A 234 -10.81 8.86 6.49
N SER A 235 -9.76 8.10 6.29
CA SER A 235 -9.79 6.63 6.27
C SER A 235 -10.25 6.03 7.62
N VAL A 236 -10.11 6.76 8.71
CA VAL A 236 -10.60 6.37 10.04
C VAL A 236 -12.11 6.05 10.05
N GLU A 237 -12.88 6.57 9.13
CA GLU A 237 -14.33 6.34 9.09
C GLU A 237 -14.67 4.87 8.78
N TYR A 238 -13.98 4.24 7.83
CA TYR A 238 -14.20 2.80 7.60
C TYR A 238 -13.61 1.94 8.72
N VAL A 239 -12.50 2.35 9.33
CA VAL A 239 -11.88 1.66 10.48
C VAL A 239 -12.85 1.61 11.65
N LYS A 240 -13.47 2.75 12.01
CA LYS A 240 -14.48 2.83 13.07
C LYS A 240 -15.70 1.96 12.76
N ALA A 241 -16.19 2.01 11.52
CA ALA A 241 -17.37 1.25 11.11
C ALA A 241 -17.13 -0.27 11.22
N VAL A 242 -15.97 -0.77 10.79
CA VAL A 242 -15.59 -2.18 10.96
C VAL A 242 -15.47 -2.53 12.45
N ALA A 243 -14.79 -1.71 13.25
CA ALA A 243 -14.56 -1.98 14.67
C ALA A 243 -15.86 -2.18 15.46
N GLN A 244 -16.94 -1.48 15.10
CA GLN A 244 -18.25 -1.62 15.73
C GLN A 244 -18.89 -3.01 15.53
N SER A 245 -18.47 -3.76 14.51
CA SER A 245 -19.03 -5.09 14.21
C SER A 245 -18.25 -6.24 14.87
N ILE A 246 -17.07 -5.96 15.44
CA ILE A 246 -16.17 -6.98 15.99
C ILE A 246 -16.52 -7.25 17.45
N SER A 247 -16.59 -8.53 17.82
CA SER A 247 -17.00 -8.96 19.18
C SER A 247 -16.04 -8.48 20.27
N ALA A 248 -14.73 -8.49 19.99
CA ALA A 248 -13.69 -8.00 20.91
C ALA A 248 -12.54 -7.34 20.15
N VAL A 249 -12.17 -6.13 20.54
CA VAL A 249 -11.01 -5.40 20.04
C VAL A 249 -10.01 -5.19 21.18
N ARG A 250 -8.75 -5.56 20.96
CA ARG A 250 -7.68 -5.46 21.95
C ARG A 250 -6.55 -4.61 21.42
N LEU A 251 -6.54 -3.35 21.78
CA LEU A 251 -5.46 -2.41 21.52
C LEU A 251 -4.31 -2.59 22.51
N ASN A 252 -3.12 -2.10 22.17
CA ASN A 252 -1.90 -2.21 22.99
C ASN A 252 -1.65 -3.67 23.41
N THR A 253 -2.03 -4.63 22.56
CA THR A 253 -1.97 -6.07 22.87
C THR A 253 -1.19 -6.80 21.77
N PRO A 254 0.14 -6.64 21.74
CA PRO A 254 0.99 -7.37 20.79
C PRO A 254 0.82 -8.87 20.98
N VAL A 255 0.71 -9.61 19.90
CA VAL A 255 0.77 -11.07 19.92
C VAL A 255 2.24 -11.48 19.91
N HIS A 256 2.64 -12.29 20.88
CA HIS A 256 4.03 -12.76 21.06
C HIS A 256 4.25 -14.15 20.50
N ALA A 257 3.22 -15.00 20.50
CA ALA A 257 3.32 -16.33 19.92
C ALA A 257 1.97 -16.87 19.43
N VAL A 258 1.99 -17.61 18.36
CA VAL A 258 0.87 -18.40 17.81
C VAL A 258 1.33 -19.85 17.74
N TYR A 259 0.66 -20.71 18.50
CA TYR A 259 0.89 -22.17 18.55
C TYR A 259 -0.19 -22.86 17.74
N ARG A 260 0.21 -23.76 16.83
CA ARG A 260 -0.72 -24.53 16.00
C ARG A 260 -0.98 -25.90 16.64
N HIS A 261 -2.24 -26.25 16.71
CA HIS A 261 -2.72 -27.58 17.07
C HIS A 261 -3.48 -28.16 15.87
N GLY A 262 -3.85 -29.42 15.90
CA GLY A 262 -4.46 -30.06 14.72
C GLY A 262 -5.75 -29.41 14.24
N ASP A 263 -6.59 -28.92 15.16
CA ASP A 263 -7.94 -28.36 14.90
C ASP A 263 -8.16 -27.00 15.57
N SER A 264 -7.14 -26.40 16.14
CA SER A 264 -7.21 -25.15 16.90
C SER A 264 -5.87 -24.43 16.92
N VAL A 265 -5.87 -23.20 17.42
CA VAL A 265 -4.68 -22.41 17.66
C VAL A 265 -4.70 -21.80 19.05
N GLU A 266 -3.54 -21.63 19.66
CA GLU A 266 -3.38 -20.87 20.90
C GLU A 266 -2.57 -19.60 20.63
N ILE A 267 -3.03 -18.47 21.17
CA ILE A 267 -2.37 -17.16 21.03
C ILE A 267 -1.90 -16.72 22.41
N ARG A 268 -0.63 -16.33 22.49
CA ARG A 268 -0.06 -15.62 23.63
C ARG A 268 -0.01 -14.13 23.33
N GLY A 269 -0.88 -13.35 23.97
CA GLY A 269 -0.93 -11.90 23.86
C GLY A 269 0.00 -11.17 24.82
N GLY A 270 -0.05 -9.84 24.83
CA GLY A 270 0.83 -8.97 25.63
C GLY A 270 0.70 -9.12 27.14
N ASP A 271 -0.35 -9.72 27.65
CA ASP A 271 -0.55 -10.06 29.07
C ASP A 271 -0.07 -11.48 29.43
N ASP A 272 0.69 -12.13 28.53
CA ASP A 272 1.21 -13.50 28.63
C ASP A 272 0.12 -14.59 28.82
N ARG A 273 -1.15 -14.28 28.66
CA ARG A 273 -2.21 -15.27 28.66
C ARG A 273 -2.27 -16.05 27.38
N LEU A 274 -2.52 -17.35 27.52
CA LEU A 274 -2.82 -18.24 26.40
C LEU A 274 -4.33 -18.32 26.22
N GLU A 275 -4.78 -18.00 25.00
CA GLU A 275 -6.19 -18.12 24.63
C GLU A 275 -6.33 -19.03 23.41
N THR A 276 -7.29 -19.94 23.47
CA THR A 276 -7.57 -20.92 22.41
C THR A 276 -8.65 -20.41 21.48
N TYR A 277 -8.39 -20.54 20.16
CA TYR A 277 -9.28 -20.20 19.06
C TYR A 277 -9.43 -21.38 18.10
N ASP A 278 -10.58 -21.44 17.42
CA ASP A 278 -10.81 -22.43 16.36
C ASP A 278 -9.98 -22.10 15.09
N ALA A 279 -9.59 -20.83 14.90
CA ALA A 279 -8.70 -20.41 13.82
C ALA A 279 -8.08 -19.02 14.09
N VAL A 280 -7.05 -18.68 13.32
CA VAL A 280 -6.41 -17.37 13.31
C VAL A 280 -6.16 -16.86 11.88
N VAL A 281 -6.38 -15.56 11.67
CA VAL A 281 -5.85 -14.84 10.50
C VAL A 281 -4.69 -13.96 10.97
N ILE A 282 -3.49 -14.18 10.45
CA ILE A 282 -2.30 -13.36 10.71
C ILE A 282 -2.23 -12.30 9.61
N ALA A 283 -2.59 -11.06 9.94
CA ALA A 283 -2.70 -9.94 9.03
C ALA A 283 -1.64 -8.85 9.32
N THR A 284 -0.45 -9.28 9.69
CA THR A 284 0.74 -8.44 9.92
C THR A 284 1.69 -8.49 8.71
N HIS A 285 2.77 -7.69 8.74
CA HIS A 285 3.82 -7.83 7.74
C HIS A 285 4.48 -9.22 7.81
N PRO A 286 5.05 -9.74 6.69
CA PRO A 286 5.61 -11.09 6.64
C PRO A 286 6.67 -11.37 7.71
N GLN A 287 7.55 -10.41 7.97
CA GLN A 287 8.59 -10.53 8.99
C GLN A 287 8.01 -10.60 10.41
N GLN A 288 6.95 -9.84 10.66
CA GLN A 288 6.23 -9.87 11.93
C GLN A 288 5.48 -11.19 12.08
N ALA A 289 4.86 -11.69 11.00
CA ALA A 289 4.19 -12.98 10.98
C ALA A 289 5.15 -14.12 11.33
N LEU A 290 6.34 -14.17 10.69
CA LEU A 290 7.38 -15.15 11.04
C LEU A 290 7.81 -15.07 12.50
N LYS A 291 7.94 -13.86 13.04
CA LYS A 291 8.41 -13.65 14.42
C LYS A 291 7.41 -14.18 15.45
N ILE A 292 6.11 -14.14 15.17
CA ILE A 292 5.07 -14.57 16.12
C ILE A 292 4.70 -16.06 15.97
N LEU A 293 5.06 -16.74 14.89
CA LEU A 293 4.89 -18.18 14.78
C LEU A 293 5.84 -18.90 15.73
N ALA A 294 5.30 -19.75 16.61
CA ALA A 294 6.12 -20.49 17.59
C ALA A 294 6.96 -21.59 16.94
N ASP A 295 6.47 -22.15 15.83
CA ASP A 295 7.07 -23.26 15.09
C ASP A 295 6.94 -23.07 13.57
N PRO A 296 7.57 -22.02 12.99
CA PRO A 296 7.45 -21.75 11.57
C PRO A 296 8.06 -22.89 10.74
N THR A 297 7.36 -23.30 9.69
CA THR A 297 7.83 -24.32 8.75
C THR A 297 8.94 -23.77 7.86
N ALA A 298 9.69 -24.65 7.19
CA ALA A 298 10.70 -24.26 6.21
C ALA A 298 10.08 -23.44 5.06
N THR A 299 8.88 -23.80 4.60
CA THR A 299 8.16 -23.08 3.55
C THR A 299 7.75 -21.68 4.02
N GLU A 300 7.26 -21.51 5.26
CA GLU A 300 6.94 -20.19 5.81
C GLU A 300 8.18 -19.31 5.91
N HIS A 301 9.32 -19.86 6.37
CA HIS A 301 10.58 -19.12 6.38
C HIS A 301 11.03 -18.69 4.98
N GLU A 302 10.94 -19.59 4.00
CA GLU A 302 11.32 -19.30 2.62
C GLU A 302 10.41 -18.22 2.01
N VAL A 303 9.09 -18.40 2.08
CA VAL A 303 8.11 -17.56 1.39
C VAL A 303 7.97 -16.19 2.07
N LEU A 304 7.71 -16.16 3.38
CA LEU A 304 7.55 -14.90 4.11
C LEU A 304 8.88 -14.15 4.26
N GLY A 305 9.99 -14.89 4.40
CA GLY A 305 11.33 -14.32 4.50
C GLY A 305 11.83 -13.63 3.22
N ALA A 306 11.25 -13.99 2.06
CA ALA A 306 11.61 -13.41 0.76
C ALA A 306 10.98 -12.04 0.47
N MET A 307 10.15 -11.50 1.37
CA MET A 307 9.37 -10.27 1.15
C MET A 307 9.94 -9.09 1.95
N PRO A 308 10.86 -8.29 1.37
CA PRO A 308 11.45 -7.14 2.04
C PRO A 308 10.47 -5.97 2.13
N TYR A 309 10.68 -5.12 3.15
CA TYR A 309 9.97 -3.87 3.37
C TYR A 309 10.95 -2.71 3.52
N SER A 310 10.61 -1.55 2.96
CA SER A 310 11.31 -0.29 3.23
C SER A 310 10.69 0.41 4.43
N ILE A 311 11.53 1.11 5.19
CA ILE A 311 11.10 1.97 6.30
C ILE A 311 11.10 3.40 5.81
N ASN A 312 9.96 4.09 5.92
CA ASN A 312 9.77 5.45 5.48
C ASN A 312 9.39 6.36 6.65
N HIS A 313 10.31 7.24 7.04
CA HIS A 313 10.01 8.32 7.97
C HIS A 313 9.12 9.34 7.28
N THR A 314 8.00 9.65 7.89
CA THR A 314 6.94 10.45 7.30
C THR A 314 6.60 11.59 8.25
N GLN A 315 6.35 12.79 7.70
CA GLN A 315 5.95 13.96 8.47
C GLN A 315 4.68 14.57 7.88
N LEU A 316 3.71 14.87 8.74
CA LEU A 316 2.60 15.77 8.46
C LEU A 316 3.00 17.19 8.84
N HIS A 317 2.95 18.13 7.91
CA HIS A 317 3.46 19.49 8.11
C HIS A 317 2.75 20.53 7.23
N THR A 318 3.13 21.80 7.39
CA THR A 318 2.60 22.94 6.61
C THR A 318 3.69 23.68 5.81
N ASP A 319 4.89 23.17 5.72
CA ASP A 319 5.98 23.77 4.95
C ASP A 319 5.80 23.55 3.45
N GLU A 320 5.49 24.61 2.71
CA GLU A 320 5.29 24.57 1.26
C GLU A 320 6.60 24.60 0.44
N THR A 321 7.76 24.79 1.05
CA THR A 321 9.05 24.86 0.34
C THR A 321 9.44 23.55 -0.34
N VAL A 322 8.85 22.42 0.11
CA VAL A 322 9.01 21.10 -0.52
C VAL A 322 8.23 20.94 -1.82
N LEU A 323 7.31 21.84 -2.13
CA LEU A 323 6.53 21.83 -3.37
C LEU A 323 7.29 22.58 -4.49
N PRO A 324 6.96 22.34 -5.78
CA PRO A 324 7.49 23.13 -6.88
C PRO A 324 7.28 24.63 -6.69
N ASP A 325 8.27 25.44 -7.09
CA ASP A 325 8.19 26.90 -7.03
C ASP A 325 7.13 27.43 -8.00
N ASN A 326 7.06 26.84 -9.21
CA ASN A 326 6.02 27.17 -10.17
C ASN A 326 4.69 26.52 -9.80
N SER A 327 3.67 27.35 -9.49
CA SER A 327 2.34 26.89 -9.11
C SER A 327 1.66 25.99 -10.15
N ASN A 328 1.96 26.15 -11.46
CA ASN A 328 1.45 25.29 -12.52
C ASN A 328 2.08 23.88 -12.50
N ALA A 329 3.26 23.74 -11.89
CA ALA A 329 3.91 22.45 -11.70
C ALA A 329 3.51 21.74 -10.40
N ARG A 330 2.88 22.43 -9.44
CA ARG A 330 2.42 21.82 -8.18
C ARG A 330 1.34 20.80 -8.44
N ALA A 331 1.51 19.59 -7.96
CA ALA A 331 0.61 18.46 -8.13
C ALA A 331 0.15 17.88 -6.80
N SER A 332 -0.69 16.86 -6.84
CA SER A 332 -1.08 16.11 -5.64
C SER A 332 0.08 15.32 -5.05
N TRP A 333 0.93 14.76 -5.92
CA TRP A 333 2.19 14.07 -5.57
C TRP A 333 3.35 14.86 -6.14
N ASN A 334 4.32 15.24 -5.32
CA ASN A 334 5.44 16.09 -5.71
C ASN A 334 6.76 15.39 -5.38
N TYR A 335 7.43 14.86 -6.40
CA TYR A 335 8.71 14.19 -6.28
C TYR A 335 9.86 15.18 -6.36
N TYR A 336 10.83 15.09 -5.46
CA TYR A 336 11.97 15.98 -5.39
C TYR A 336 13.28 15.26 -5.71
N LEU A 337 14.09 15.88 -6.56
CA LEU A 337 15.46 15.48 -6.91
C LEU A 337 16.43 16.61 -6.54
N PRO A 338 17.38 16.39 -5.63
CA PRO A 338 18.41 17.38 -5.31
C PRO A 338 19.28 17.72 -6.55
N HIS A 339 19.63 16.71 -7.34
CA HIS A 339 20.35 16.84 -8.62
C HIS A 339 20.03 15.66 -9.54
N CYS A 340 20.35 15.80 -10.85
CA CYS A 340 19.92 14.86 -11.90
C CYS A 340 20.39 13.41 -11.69
N ASP A 341 21.53 13.21 -11.07
CA ASP A 341 22.13 11.91 -10.77
C ASP A 341 21.99 11.50 -9.29
N ALA A 342 21.15 12.21 -8.53
CA ALA A 342 20.89 11.88 -7.14
C ALA A 342 20.35 10.45 -6.99
N ARG A 343 20.91 9.73 -6.05
CA ARG A 343 20.45 8.40 -5.65
C ARG A 343 20.34 8.36 -4.12
N PRO A 344 19.38 9.08 -3.56
CA PRO A 344 19.15 9.03 -2.12
C PRO A 344 18.76 7.59 -1.74
N ASP A 345 19.09 7.20 -0.52
CA ASP A 345 18.74 5.90 0.08
C ASP A 345 17.28 5.83 0.58
N HIS A 346 16.51 6.86 0.27
CA HIS A 346 15.09 6.97 0.61
C HIS A 346 14.34 7.75 -0.49
N VAL A 347 13.02 7.61 -0.50
CA VAL A 347 12.16 8.39 -1.39
C VAL A 347 12.01 9.82 -0.85
N LEU A 348 11.97 10.80 -1.77
CA LEU A 348 11.66 12.20 -1.46
C LEU A 348 10.38 12.58 -2.20
N VAL A 349 9.24 12.39 -1.54
CA VAL A 349 7.94 12.69 -2.12
C VAL A 349 7.05 13.40 -1.11
N SER A 350 6.36 14.45 -1.57
CA SER A 350 5.43 15.27 -0.78
C SER A 350 4.02 15.19 -1.38
N TYR A 351 3.05 14.78 -0.58
CA TYR A 351 1.65 14.68 -0.93
C TYR A 351 0.90 15.93 -0.45
N ASP A 352 0.31 16.69 -1.38
CA ASP A 352 -0.54 17.85 -1.05
C ASP A 352 -1.93 17.36 -0.61
N MET A 353 -2.10 17.19 0.69
CA MET A 353 -3.34 16.68 1.28
C MET A 353 -4.49 17.67 1.13
N THR A 354 -4.21 18.96 1.11
CA THR A 354 -5.22 20.00 0.84
C THR A 354 -5.89 19.76 -0.51
N ARG A 355 -5.10 19.36 -1.52
CA ARG A 355 -5.61 19.02 -2.85
C ARG A 355 -6.24 17.61 -2.87
N LEU A 356 -5.54 16.59 -2.36
CA LEU A 356 -5.97 15.19 -2.40
C LEU A 356 -7.30 14.96 -1.68
N GLN A 357 -7.45 15.49 -0.48
CA GLN A 357 -8.65 15.34 0.33
C GLN A 357 -9.64 16.51 0.19
N ARG A 358 -9.35 17.48 -0.69
CA ARG A 358 -10.16 18.70 -0.85
C ARG A 358 -10.46 19.37 0.50
N LEU A 359 -9.41 19.53 1.29
CA LEU A 359 -9.52 20.17 2.60
C LEU A 359 -9.96 21.64 2.45
N PRO A 360 -10.63 22.22 3.44
CA PRO A 360 -11.00 23.62 3.40
C PRO A 360 -9.79 24.52 3.19
N GLU A 361 -9.97 25.57 2.39
CA GLU A 361 -8.94 26.60 2.22
C GLU A 361 -8.78 27.40 3.53
N THR A 362 -7.62 27.24 4.15
CA THR A 362 -7.28 27.86 5.45
C THR A 362 -6.13 28.86 5.34
N GLY A 363 -5.70 29.17 4.11
CA GLY A 363 -4.48 29.95 3.87
C GLY A 363 -3.20 29.16 4.12
N ARG A 364 -3.29 27.88 4.51
CA ARG A 364 -2.17 26.93 4.70
C ARG A 364 -2.45 25.65 3.93
N ARG A 365 -1.38 25.01 3.45
CA ARG A 365 -1.46 23.65 2.91
C ARG A 365 -1.04 22.64 3.96
N TYR A 366 -1.71 21.50 3.95
CA TYR A 366 -1.34 20.34 4.74
C TYR A 366 -0.67 19.34 3.80
N ILE A 367 0.54 18.96 4.17
CA ILE A 367 1.44 18.18 3.31
C ILE A 367 1.94 16.99 4.11
N VAL A 368 2.00 15.84 3.47
CA VAL A 368 2.64 14.64 4.00
C VAL A 368 3.89 14.37 3.19
N THR A 369 5.05 14.38 3.82
CA THR A 369 6.32 14.12 3.14
C THR A 369 6.98 12.85 3.66
N LEU A 370 7.33 11.96 2.74
CA LEU A 370 8.15 10.79 2.98
C LEU A 370 9.62 11.12 2.67
N GLY A 371 10.50 10.73 3.58
CA GLY A 371 11.90 11.14 3.54
C GLY A 371 12.05 12.63 3.86
N GLY A 372 13.21 13.21 3.58
CA GLY A 372 13.41 14.66 3.67
C GLY A 372 13.25 15.27 5.06
N LYS A 373 13.44 14.49 6.14
CA LYS A 373 13.27 14.96 7.52
C LYS A 373 13.98 16.29 7.82
N ASP A 374 15.16 16.47 7.23
CA ASP A 374 15.99 17.67 7.42
C ASP A 374 15.62 18.82 6.46
N MET A 375 14.69 18.60 5.54
CA MET A 375 14.23 19.61 4.58
C MET A 375 13.04 20.43 5.11
N ILE A 376 12.33 19.91 6.11
CA ILE A 376 11.08 20.50 6.61
C ILE A 376 11.40 21.36 7.84
N ALA A 377 10.90 22.59 7.84
CA ALA A 377 11.04 23.49 8.97
C ALA A 377 10.39 22.88 10.22
N ALA A 378 11.15 22.77 11.32
CA ALA A 378 10.73 22.05 12.51
C ALA A 378 9.45 22.62 13.16
N ASP A 379 9.22 23.92 13.03
CA ASP A 379 8.04 24.62 13.54
C ASP A 379 6.77 24.42 12.67
N SER A 380 6.95 23.88 11.47
CA SER A 380 5.84 23.54 10.57
C SER A 380 5.33 22.11 10.76
N VAL A 381 6.07 21.25 11.47
CA VAL A 381 5.74 19.84 11.67
C VAL A 381 4.58 19.72 12.66
N ILE A 382 3.54 18.99 12.24
CA ILE A 382 2.33 18.70 13.03
C ILE A 382 2.50 17.34 13.73
N ASP A 383 2.94 16.31 12.96
CA ASP A 383 3.14 14.95 13.48
C ASP A 383 4.20 14.20 12.69
N GLN A 384 4.72 13.11 13.28
CA GLN A 384 5.75 12.25 12.69
C GLN A 384 5.36 10.78 12.82
N MET A 385 5.48 10.04 11.72
CA MET A 385 5.13 8.64 11.61
C MET A 385 6.26 7.85 10.96
N THR A 386 6.22 6.54 11.14
CA THR A 386 7.08 5.61 10.41
C THR A 386 6.19 4.58 9.72
N TYR A 387 6.28 4.52 8.39
CA TYR A 387 5.55 3.53 7.60
C TYR A 387 6.50 2.53 6.95
N GLU A 388 6.04 1.30 6.85
CA GLU A 388 6.75 0.22 6.17
C GLU A 388 6.00 -0.15 4.89
N HIS A 389 6.70 -0.17 3.75
CA HIS A 389 6.12 -0.49 2.45
C HIS A 389 6.78 -1.72 1.82
N PRO A 390 6.00 -2.65 1.22
CA PRO A 390 6.55 -3.83 0.57
C PRO A 390 7.39 -3.44 -0.64
N GLN A 391 8.51 -4.14 -0.84
CA GLN A 391 9.37 -3.98 -1.99
C GLN A 391 9.33 -5.23 -2.87
N TYR A 392 9.32 -5.02 -4.18
CA TYR A 392 9.17 -6.11 -5.15
C TYR A 392 10.45 -6.36 -5.91
N THR A 393 11.02 -7.52 -5.67
CA THR A 393 12.16 -8.08 -6.38
C THR A 393 11.71 -9.32 -7.16
N PRO A 394 12.49 -9.85 -8.12
CA PRO A 394 12.17 -11.12 -8.75
C PRO A 394 11.92 -12.26 -7.72
N THR A 395 12.71 -12.29 -6.65
CA THR A 395 12.56 -13.29 -5.57
C THR A 395 11.25 -13.11 -4.81
N SER A 396 10.88 -11.88 -4.42
CA SER A 396 9.64 -11.66 -3.66
C SER A 396 8.39 -11.91 -4.50
N VAL A 397 8.42 -11.57 -5.80
CA VAL A 397 7.31 -11.87 -6.72
C VAL A 397 7.17 -13.38 -6.95
N ALA A 398 8.29 -14.12 -7.07
CA ALA A 398 8.24 -15.58 -7.13
C ALA A 398 7.68 -16.20 -5.84
N ALA A 399 8.09 -15.71 -4.66
CA ALA A 399 7.55 -16.16 -3.38
C ALA A 399 6.06 -15.83 -3.21
N GLN A 400 5.58 -14.70 -3.74
CA GLN A 400 4.20 -14.29 -3.70
C GLN A 400 3.25 -15.33 -4.32
N SER A 401 3.66 -16.00 -5.40
CA SER A 401 2.86 -17.05 -6.04
C SER A 401 2.65 -18.29 -5.14
N ARG A 402 3.45 -18.44 -4.09
CA ARG A 402 3.43 -19.57 -3.16
C ARG A 402 2.74 -19.26 -1.82
N LEU A 403 2.25 -18.05 -1.61
CA LEU A 403 1.60 -17.66 -0.35
C LEU A 403 0.42 -18.57 0.02
N SER A 404 -0.34 -19.05 -0.96
CA SER A 404 -1.46 -19.97 -0.71
C SER A 404 -1.03 -21.36 -0.18
N GLU A 405 0.24 -21.72 -0.30
CA GLU A 405 0.80 -22.97 0.28
C GLU A 405 0.88 -22.89 1.81
N LEU A 406 0.87 -21.69 2.39
CA LEU A 406 1.03 -21.45 3.82
C LEU A 406 -0.27 -21.59 4.61
N ASP A 407 -1.41 -21.50 3.93
CA ASP A 407 -2.72 -21.46 4.56
C ASP A 407 -3.26 -22.85 4.90
N SER A 408 -3.90 -22.97 6.05
CA SER A 408 -4.61 -24.15 6.50
C SER A 408 -6.05 -23.79 6.92
N ASP A 409 -6.82 -24.79 7.39
CA ASP A 409 -8.20 -24.55 7.85
C ASP A 409 -8.25 -23.82 9.22
N VAL A 410 -7.12 -23.74 9.92
CA VAL A 410 -7.01 -23.10 11.24
C VAL A 410 -6.09 -21.88 11.26
N LEU A 411 -5.28 -21.65 10.21
CA LEU A 411 -4.38 -20.50 10.11
C LEU A 411 -4.30 -20.04 8.67
N ALA A 412 -4.48 -18.74 8.45
CA ALA A 412 -4.29 -18.11 7.15
C ALA A 412 -3.55 -16.78 7.30
N PHE A 413 -2.84 -16.40 6.24
CA PHE A 413 -2.10 -15.14 6.16
C PHE A 413 -2.82 -14.12 5.29
N ALA A 414 -2.73 -12.84 5.67
CA ALA A 414 -3.28 -11.74 4.90
C ALA A 414 -2.36 -10.52 4.97
N GLY A 415 -2.39 -9.70 3.93
CA GLY A 415 -1.64 -8.46 3.84
C GLY A 415 -1.55 -7.96 2.41
N ALA A 416 -1.23 -6.69 2.23
CA ALA A 416 -1.10 -6.09 0.91
C ALA A 416 0.01 -6.74 0.06
N TYR A 417 0.95 -7.45 0.69
CA TYR A 417 2.02 -8.22 0.04
C TYR A 417 1.52 -9.43 -0.77
N HIS A 418 0.23 -9.78 -0.70
CA HIS A 418 -0.40 -10.78 -1.57
C HIS A 418 -0.68 -10.27 -2.99
N GLY A 419 -0.50 -8.97 -3.23
CA GLY A 419 -0.65 -8.31 -4.52
C GLY A 419 0.41 -7.23 -4.69
N TRP A 420 0.04 -6.09 -5.27
CA TRP A 420 0.96 -4.98 -5.56
C TRP A 420 1.28 -4.07 -4.36
N GLY A 421 0.76 -4.36 -3.17
CA GLY A 421 1.04 -3.60 -1.95
C GLY A 421 0.02 -2.51 -1.63
N PHE A 422 -1.13 -2.49 -2.29
CA PHE A 422 -2.16 -1.46 -2.12
C PHE A 422 -3.32 -1.92 -1.23
N HIS A 423 -4.20 -0.99 -0.88
CA HIS A 423 -5.34 -1.27 -0.01
C HIS A 423 -6.30 -2.32 -0.60
N GLU A 424 -6.48 -2.35 -1.92
CA GLU A 424 -7.27 -3.42 -2.56
C GLU A 424 -6.65 -4.79 -2.35
N ASP A 425 -5.32 -4.90 -2.51
CA ASP A 425 -4.62 -6.18 -2.31
C ASP A 425 -4.76 -6.65 -0.85
N GLY A 426 -4.64 -5.71 0.09
CA GLY A 426 -4.88 -5.99 1.50
C GLY A 426 -6.31 -6.44 1.77
N ALA A 427 -7.32 -5.72 1.27
CA ALA A 427 -8.72 -6.07 1.43
C ALA A 427 -9.05 -7.44 0.82
N LEU A 428 -8.59 -7.70 -0.40
CA LEU A 428 -8.80 -8.97 -1.09
C LEU A 428 -8.12 -10.14 -0.38
N SER A 429 -6.90 -9.94 0.11
CA SER A 429 -6.19 -10.97 0.89
C SER A 429 -6.90 -11.27 2.21
N GLY A 430 -7.40 -10.23 2.89
CA GLY A 430 -8.20 -10.36 4.11
C GLY A 430 -9.48 -11.16 3.88
N LEU A 431 -10.18 -10.89 2.77
CA LEU A 431 -11.35 -11.67 2.36
C LEU A 431 -10.99 -13.15 2.14
N ARG A 432 -9.95 -13.42 1.35
CA ARG A 432 -9.51 -14.80 1.05
C ARG A 432 -9.07 -15.56 2.29
N ALA A 433 -8.34 -14.90 3.19
CA ALA A 433 -7.95 -15.49 4.47
C ALA A 433 -9.16 -15.80 5.36
N ALA A 434 -10.14 -14.90 5.42
CA ALA A 434 -11.39 -15.15 6.12
C ALA A 434 -12.15 -16.37 5.55
N GLU A 435 -12.27 -16.46 4.22
CA GLU A 435 -12.90 -17.60 3.53
C GLU A 435 -12.14 -18.90 3.79
N ARG A 436 -10.80 -18.87 3.80
CA ARG A 436 -9.95 -20.02 4.06
C ARG A 436 -10.21 -20.61 5.46
N VAL A 437 -10.41 -19.77 6.46
CA VAL A 437 -10.73 -20.21 7.81
C VAL A 437 -12.25 -20.34 8.08
N GLY A 438 -13.07 -20.37 7.05
CA GLY A 438 -14.50 -20.72 7.10
C GLY A 438 -15.48 -19.56 7.17
N GLY A 439 -15.02 -18.31 7.05
CA GLY A 439 -15.88 -17.13 6.89
C GLY A 439 -16.54 -17.08 5.52
N ARG A 440 -17.60 -16.27 5.41
CA ARG A 440 -18.29 -16.04 4.12
C ARG A 440 -18.70 -14.57 4.01
N TRP A 441 -18.36 -13.98 2.91
CA TRP A 441 -18.89 -12.67 2.57
C TRP A 441 -20.22 -12.85 1.82
N GLN A 442 -21.31 -12.69 2.56
CA GLN A 442 -22.69 -12.87 2.05
C GLN A 442 -23.07 -11.75 1.06
#